data_815bd368a2eeb8f788a1d199380ed0bb
#
_entry.id   815bd368a2eeb8f788a1d199380ed0bb
#
_cell.length_a   1.000
_cell.length_b   1.000
_cell.length_c   1.000
_cell.angle_alpha   90.00
_cell.angle_beta   90.00
_cell.angle_gamma   90.00
#
_symmetry.space_group_name_H-M   'P 1'
#
loop_
_entity.id
_entity.type
_entity.pdbx_description
1 polymer ?
#
loop_
_entity_poly.entity_id
_entity_poly.type
_entity_poly.pdbx_seq_one_letter_code
_entity_poly.pdbx_strand_id
1 'polypeptide(L)'
;MAELEVFNSDGDNVAAKSKVRALDSIEAPVRWSKSNLVDSRWPRVTDVDAQRVLRLAQKERAQIWNRVNTPERQRRRELLNKRLNEARKELKSLPRGRLVYAATTSFQPQGNFKPTEGIPREIAVLHRGDIRQPTQTVGPGVLPLSADDEWKMHVDSESERRARLARWLSDPNHPLVWRSIVNRIWQHHFGEGIVSTPNDFGRMGSLPTHPKLLDWLAAEFRDGGQSLKQLHRLIVHSRAYRQISDDQPGNVEIDSDNQYLWRMNRRRLTAEEIRDSILSVSGQLNPKMGGPGFYLFELEKTEHSPHYEYHKFDPADRKSHRRSVYRFVVRSQPDPYMSTLDCADSSQSTPKRLETLTSLQALSLLNNRFNLEMAHRFAADLAQQCDLRGRQQEDAQRHRIQLAFERVTGRGPSDSELEQLSRYAERHGLANLCRLLFNLSEFIFID
;
A
#
# COMPACT_ATOMS: atom_id res chain seq x y z
N MET A 1 -25.97 -32.06 18.87
CA MET A 1 -26.95 -33.10 19.29
C MET A 1 -26.96 -34.15 18.20
N ALA A 2 -26.89 -35.42 18.57
CA ALA A 2 -26.88 -36.51 17.60
C ALA A 2 -28.31 -37.04 17.32
N GLU A 3 -29.19 -36.97 18.29
CA GLU A 3 -30.58 -37.40 18.21
C GLU A 3 -31.40 -36.63 19.24
N LEU A 4 -32.68 -36.38 18.96
CA LEU A 4 -33.64 -35.78 19.87
C LEU A 4 -34.80 -36.75 20.06
N GLU A 5 -35.02 -37.18 21.28
CA GLU A 5 -36.13 -38.06 21.67
C GLU A 5 -37.08 -37.30 22.63
N VAL A 6 -38.38 -37.35 22.37
CA VAL A 6 -39.43 -36.80 23.23
C VAL A 6 -40.48 -37.88 23.45
N PHE A 7 -40.65 -38.29 24.68
CA PHE A 7 -41.63 -39.34 25.03
C PHE A 7 -42.90 -38.76 25.57
N ASN A 8 -44.05 -39.33 25.15
CA ASN A 8 -45.34 -39.02 25.72
C ASN A 8 -45.54 -39.80 27.05
N SER A 9 -46.71 -39.64 27.69
CA SER A 9 -47.08 -40.36 28.93
C SER A 9 -47.10 -41.89 28.79
N ASP A 10 -47.27 -42.39 27.58
CA ASP A 10 -47.38 -43.79 27.26
C ASP A 10 -46.03 -44.42 26.88
N GLY A 11 -44.97 -43.60 26.87
CA GLY A 11 -43.61 -44.02 26.58
C GLY A 11 -43.22 -44.03 25.10
N ASP A 12 -44.07 -43.53 24.23
CA ASP A 12 -43.79 -43.46 22.80
C ASP A 12 -42.96 -42.20 22.43
N ASN A 13 -41.97 -42.38 21.59
CA ASN A 13 -41.16 -41.26 21.10
C ASN A 13 -41.91 -40.48 20.04
N VAL A 14 -42.56 -39.39 20.45
CA VAL A 14 -43.36 -38.50 19.56
C VAL A 14 -42.48 -37.58 18.68
N ALA A 15 -41.22 -37.48 18.96
CA ALA A 15 -40.27 -36.71 18.10
C ALA A 15 -39.85 -37.49 16.87
N ALA A 16 -39.94 -38.82 16.88
CA ALA A 16 -39.51 -39.66 15.76
C ALA A 16 -40.22 -39.28 14.46
N LYS A 17 -39.43 -38.97 13.41
CA LYS A 17 -39.92 -38.54 12.08
C LYS A 17 -40.76 -37.26 12.08
N SER A 18 -40.74 -36.50 13.15
CA SER A 18 -41.45 -35.20 13.23
C SER A 18 -40.73 -34.13 12.38
N LYS A 19 -41.47 -33.08 11.99
CA LYS A 19 -40.91 -31.96 11.25
C LYS A 19 -40.14 -31.02 12.18
N VAL A 20 -38.82 -30.99 12.06
CA VAL A 20 -37.97 -30.09 12.85
C VAL A 20 -37.94 -28.69 12.23
N ARG A 21 -38.14 -27.67 13.04
CA ARG A 21 -37.94 -26.25 12.70
C ARG A 21 -36.85 -25.69 13.59
N ALA A 22 -35.84 -25.02 12.98
CA ALA A 22 -34.82 -24.29 13.70
C ALA A 22 -34.85 -22.83 13.26
N LEU A 23 -34.55 -21.92 14.20
CA LEU A 23 -34.42 -20.49 13.92
C LEU A 23 -33.17 -20.19 13.05
N ASP A 24 -32.13 -20.95 13.29
CA ASP A 24 -30.87 -20.90 12.54
C ASP A 24 -30.29 -22.31 12.49
N SER A 25 -29.89 -22.76 11.29
CA SER A 25 -29.22 -24.03 11.10
C SER A 25 -28.34 -24.01 9.86
N ILE A 26 -27.07 -24.40 10.04
CA ILE A 26 -26.17 -24.68 8.91
C ILE A 26 -26.45 -26.10 8.46
N GLU A 27 -27.05 -26.27 7.29
CA GLU A 27 -27.39 -27.57 6.73
C GLU A 27 -26.46 -27.92 5.57
N ALA A 28 -25.79 -29.04 5.63
CA ALA A 28 -25.03 -29.63 4.53
C ALA A 28 -25.56 -31.06 4.29
N PRO A 29 -26.56 -31.21 3.41
CA PRO A 29 -27.11 -32.53 3.11
C PRO A 29 -26.04 -33.41 2.45
N VAL A 30 -25.89 -34.68 2.73
CA VAL A 30 -26.71 -35.65 3.50
C VAL A 30 -26.26 -35.75 4.96
N ARG A 31 -25.12 -35.17 5.31
CA ARG A 31 -24.41 -35.44 6.58
C ARG A 31 -24.92 -34.61 7.73
N TRP A 32 -25.45 -33.42 7.44
CA TRP A 32 -25.86 -32.40 8.42
C TRP A 32 -27.21 -31.85 8.02
N SER A 33 -28.28 -32.52 8.42
CA SER A 33 -29.64 -32.07 8.19
C SER A 33 -30.38 -32.09 9.54
N LYS A 34 -31.25 -31.09 9.76
CA LYS A 34 -32.11 -31.07 10.96
C LYS A 34 -33.04 -32.26 11.03
N SER A 35 -33.35 -32.90 9.92
CA SER A 35 -34.12 -34.14 9.89
C SER A 35 -33.41 -35.32 10.54
N ASN A 36 -32.05 -35.30 10.61
CA ASN A 36 -31.28 -36.33 11.26
C ASN A 36 -31.36 -36.32 12.78
N LEU A 37 -31.98 -35.27 13.35
CA LEU A 37 -32.22 -35.18 14.80
C LEU A 37 -33.38 -36.07 15.27
N VAL A 38 -34.24 -36.55 14.36
CA VAL A 38 -35.46 -37.30 14.66
C VAL A 38 -35.65 -38.46 13.69
N ASP A 39 -34.58 -38.95 13.05
CA ASP A 39 -34.64 -40.03 12.06
C ASP A 39 -34.57 -41.44 12.68
N SER A 40 -34.43 -41.48 13.98
CA SER A 40 -34.33 -42.74 14.79
C SER A 40 -33.12 -43.62 14.38
N ARG A 41 -32.12 -43.04 13.77
CA ARG A 41 -30.86 -43.74 13.35
C ARG A 41 -29.78 -43.64 14.42
N TRP A 42 -30.16 -43.72 15.67
CA TRP A 42 -29.23 -43.81 16.77
C TRP A 42 -28.58 -45.23 16.77
N PRO A 43 -27.28 -45.40 16.75
CA PRO A 43 -26.65 -46.70 16.94
C PRO A 43 -26.82 -47.11 18.41
N ARG A 44 -27.96 -47.76 18.76
CA ARG A 44 -28.11 -48.38 20.07
C ARG A 44 -27.10 -49.51 20.18
N VAL A 45 -26.09 -49.33 20.99
CA VAL A 45 -25.02 -50.31 21.27
C VAL A 45 -25.55 -51.50 22.14
N THR A 46 -26.84 -51.62 22.25
CA THR A 46 -27.50 -52.68 23.07
C THR A 46 -27.88 -53.93 22.29
N ASP A 47 -27.67 -53.93 20.95
CA ASP A 47 -27.92 -55.13 20.17
C ASP A 47 -26.75 -56.14 20.35
N VAL A 48 -27.02 -57.26 20.86
CA VAL A 48 -26.07 -58.38 21.12
C VAL A 48 -25.38 -58.78 19.80
N ASP A 49 -26.11 -58.74 18.70
CA ASP A 49 -25.57 -59.07 17.36
C ASP A 49 -24.60 -57.95 16.87
N ALA A 50 -24.90 -56.69 17.09
CA ALA A 50 -23.99 -55.59 16.76
C ALA A 50 -22.68 -55.67 17.55
N GLN A 51 -22.73 -56.03 18.84
CA GLN A 51 -21.55 -56.26 19.67
C GLN A 51 -20.72 -57.46 19.17
N ARG A 52 -21.41 -58.54 18.71
CA ARG A 52 -20.74 -59.70 18.14
C ARG A 52 -20.02 -59.36 16.84
N VAL A 53 -20.67 -58.65 15.94
CA VAL A 53 -20.07 -58.16 14.66
C VAL A 53 -18.89 -57.24 14.95
N LEU A 54 -19.01 -56.31 15.91
CA LEU A 54 -17.90 -55.43 16.31
C LEU A 54 -16.69 -56.21 16.83
N ARG A 55 -16.91 -57.21 17.69
CA ARG A 55 -15.81 -58.08 18.21
C ARG A 55 -15.14 -58.88 17.10
N LEU A 56 -15.90 -59.40 16.14
CA LEU A 56 -15.35 -60.13 14.99
C LEU A 56 -14.53 -59.18 14.12
N ALA A 57 -15.04 -57.99 13.79
CA ALA A 57 -14.32 -56.97 13.01
C ALA A 57 -13.04 -56.47 13.73
N GLN A 58 -13.08 -56.33 15.06
CA GLN A 58 -11.89 -55.99 15.86
C GLN A 58 -10.84 -57.08 15.81
N LYS A 59 -11.27 -58.36 15.91
CA LYS A 59 -10.36 -59.53 15.81
C LYS A 59 -9.72 -59.63 14.43
N GLU A 60 -10.51 -59.47 13.37
CA GLU A 60 -10.03 -59.45 12.00
C GLU A 60 -9.08 -58.26 11.75
N ARG A 61 -9.41 -57.07 12.21
CA ARG A 61 -8.52 -55.93 12.19
C ARG A 61 -7.19 -56.19 12.90
N ALA A 62 -7.22 -56.82 14.05
CA ALA A 62 -6.00 -57.18 14.80
C ALA A 62 -5.14 -58.19 14.01
N GLN A 63 -5.76 -59.17 13.36
CA GLN A 63 -5.05 -60.16 12.52
C GLN A 63 -4.42 -59.49 11.30
N ILE A 64 -5.17 -58.61 10.60
CA ILE A 64 -4.66 -57.85 9.48
C ILE A 64 -3.52 -56.94 9.93
N TRP A 65 -3.70 -56.25 11.07
CA TRP A 65 -2.68 -55.35 11.62
C TRP A 65 -1.37 -56.11 11.91
N ASN A 66 -1.44 -57.25 12.57
CA ASN A 66 -0.26 -58.05 12.89
C ASN A 66 0.44 -58.61 11.63
N ARG A 67 -0.34 -58.95 10.59
CA ARG A 67 0.18 -59.38 9.29
C ARG A 67 0.85 -58.27 8.51
N VAL A 68 0.30 -57.04 8.58
CA VAL A 68 0.81 -55.87 7.84
C VAL A 68 1.91 -55.14 8.60
N ASN A 69 1.85 -55.11 9.93
CA ASN A 69 2.77 -54.38 10.78
C ASN A 69 3.96 -55.26 11.22
N THR A 70 4.69 -55.76 10.22
CA THR A 70 5.88 -56.60 10.47
C THR A 70 6.98 -55.81 11.20
N PRO A 71 7.87 -56.50 11.96
CA PRO A 71 9.00 -55.87 12.65
C PRO A 71 9.87 -55.00 11.71
N GLU A 72 10.02 -55.43 10.46
CA GLU A 72 10.76 -54.69 9.44
C GLU A 72 10.06 -53.37 9.09
N ARG A 73 8.75 -53.41 8.89
CA ARG A 73 7.95 -52.17 8.61
C ARG A 73 7.91 -51.23 9.80
N GLN A 74 7.88 -51.77 11.02
CA GLN A 74 7.97 -50.96 12.25
C GLN A 74 9.31 -50.22 12.32
N ARG A 75 10.43 -50.94 12.14
CA ARG A 75 11.78 -50.32 12.10
C ARG A 75 11.90 -49.27 11.01
N ARG A 76 11.37 -49.54 9.82
CA ARG A 76 11.37 -48.57 8.72
C ARG A 76 10.55 -47.32 9.06
N ARG A 77 9.38 -47.48 9.67
CA ARG A 77 8.55 -46.37 10.13
C ARG A 77 9.24 -45.53 11.20
N GLU A 78 9.88 -46.15 12.14
CA GLU A 78 10.67 -45.48 13.20
C GLU A 78 11.82 -44.67 12.57
N LEU A 79 12.55 -45.27 11.64
CA LEU A 79 13.63 -44.59 10.91
C LEU A 79 13.11 -43.40 10.12
N LEU A 80 11.98 -43.56 9.42
CA LEU A 80 11.37 -42.45 8.64
C LEU A 80 10.85 -41.33 9.54
N ASN A 81 10.25 -41.69 10.69
CA ASN A 81 9.81 -40.70 11.68
C ASN A 81 10.99 -39.95 12.29
N LYS A 82 12.10 -40.64 12.57
CA LYS A 82 13.33 -39.99 13.03
C LYS A 82 13.84 -38.98 12.01
N ARG A 83 13.97 -39.39 10.73
CA ARG A 83 14.39 -38.49 9.63
C ARG A 83 13.44 -37.32 9.44
N LEU A 84 12.13 -37.55 9.55
CA LEU A 84 11.13 -36.49 9.44
C LEU A 84 11.28 -35.44 10.57
N ASN A 85 11.52 -35.93 11.80
CA ASN A 85 11.73 -35.04 12.93
C ASN A 85 13.05 -34.27 12.84
N GLU A 86 14.10 -34.90 12.37
CA GLU A 86 15.40 -34.26 12.08
C GLU A 86 15.23 -33.17 11.02
N ALA A 87 14.59 -33.48 9.88
CA ALA A 87 14.29 -32.50 8.82
C ALA A 87 13.39 -31.33 9.30
N ARG A 88 12.39 -31.64 10.14
CA ARG A 88 11.55 -30.60 10.77
C ARG A 88 12.34 -29.70 11.72
N LYS A 89 13.30 -30.28 12.47
CA LYS A 89 14.17 -29.50 13.36
C LYS A 89 15.12 -28.63 12.55
N GLU A 90 15.70 -29.14 11.48
CA GLU A 90 16.55 -28.41 10.56
C GLU A 90 15.77 -27.27 9.89
N LEU A 91 14.56 -27.54 9.38
CA LEU A 91 13.68 -26.51 8.79
C LEU A 91 13.35 -25.38 9.78
N LYS A 92 13.13 -25.71 11.06
CA LYS A 92 12.91 -24.70 12.11
C LYS A 92 14.14 -23.88 12.45
N SER A 93 15.34 -24.42 12.24
CA SER A 93 16.61 -23.71 12.49
C SER A 93 17.00 -22.77 11.36
N LEU A 94 16.40 -22.92 10.17
CA LEU A 94 16.65 -22.02 9.06
C LEU A 94 16.16 -20.60 9.40
N PRO A 95 16.93 -19.56 9.01
CA PRO A 95 16.49 -18.19 9.17
C PRO A 95 15.16 -17.98 8.43
N ARG A 96 14.24 -17.26 9.05
CA ARG A 96 12.98 -16.91 8.38
C ARG A 96 13.30 -16.13 7.10
N GLY A 97 12.83 -16.65 5.97
CA GLY A 97 12.92 -15.95 4.69
C GLY A 97 12.30 -14.57 4.77
N ARG A 98 12.80 -13.63 3.98
CA ARG A 98 12.15 -12.33 3.84
C ARG A 98 10.82 -12.52 3.11
N LEU A 99 9.76 -11.94 3.65
CA LEU A 99 8.48 -11.88 2.94
C LEU A 99 8.63 -10.95 1.74
N VAL A 100 8.33 -11.47 0.57
CA VAL A 100 8.29 -10.72 -0.68
C VAL A 100 6.91 -10.89 -1.32
N TYR A 101 6.42 -9.84 -1.94
CA TYR A 101 5.23 -9.95 -2.78
C TYR A 101 5.62 -10.60 -4.10
N ALA A 102 4.97 -11.70 -4.44
CA ALA A 102 5.18 -12.40 -5.69
C ALA A 102 3.83 -12.71 -6.33
N ALA A 103 3.76 -12.55 -7.65
CA ALA A 103 2.60 -13.01 -8.40
C ALA A 103 2.56 -14.55 -8.37
N THR A 104 1.37 -15.10 -8.19
CA THR A 104 1.15 -16.55 -8.24
C THR A 104 0.05 -16.89 -9.23
N THR A 105 0.18 -18.07 -9.83
CA THR A 105 -0.87 -18.71 -10.64
C THR A 105 -1.56 -19.84 -9.89
N SER A 106 -1.04 -20.19 -8.70
CA SER A 106 -1.57 -21.29 -7.88
C SER A 106 -2.52 -20.71 -6.84
N PHE A 107 -3.80 -20.82 -7.08
CA PHE A 107 -4.87 -20.42 -6.18
C PHE A 107 -5.65 -21.65 -5.74
N GLN A 108 -6.11 -21.66 -4.49
CA GLN A 108 -7.05 -22.69 -4.03
C GLN A 108 -8.45 -22.36 -4.55
N PRO A 109 -9.24 -23.35 -5.01
CA PRO A 109 -10.64 -23.15 -5.32
C PRO A 109 -11.39 -22.59 -4.12
N GLN A 110 -12.24 -21.58 -4.35
CA GLN A 110 -13.03 -20.94 -3.30
C GLN A 110 -14.44 -20.65 -3.81
N GLY A 111 -15.42 -21.30 -3.25
CA GLY A 111 -16.81 -21.23 -3.73
C GLY A 111 -16.91 -21.61 -5.21
N ASN A 112 -17.48 -20.73 -6.03
CA ASN A 112 -17.60 -20.93 -7.48
C ASN A 112 -16.34 -20.56 -8.27
N PHE A 113 -15.31 -20.04 -7.60
CA PHE A 113 -14.06 -19.69 -8.25
C PHE A 113 -13.22 -20.94 -8.52
N LYS A 114 -13.01 -21.22 -9.82
CA LYS A 114 -12.12 -22.28 -10.29
C LYS A 114 -10.89 -21.62 -10.91
N PRO A 115 -9.71 -21.71 -10.28
CA PRO A 115 -8.49 -21.16 -10.84
C PRO A 115 -8.08 -21.92 -12.10
N THR A 116 -7.32 -21.26 -12.98
CA THR A 116 -6.83 -21.85 -14.23
C THR A 116 -5.63 -22.79 -14.05
N GLU A 117 -5.21 -23.04 -12.80
CA GLU A 117 -4.04 -23.86 -12.46
C GLU A 117 -2.73 -23.42 -13.13
N GLY A 118 -2.64 -22.12 -13.46
CA GLY A 118 -1.51 -21.55 -14.19
C GLY A 118 -1.59 -21.68 -15.70
N ILE A 119 -2.67 -22.26 -16.23
CA ILE A 119 -2.91 -22.34 -17.67
C ILE A 119 -3.45 -20.98 -18.15
N PRO A 120 -2.80 -20.32 -19.12
CA PRO A 120 -3.29 -19.07 -19.68
C PRO A 120 -4.66 -19.23 -20.34
N ARG A 121 -5.54 -18.27 -20.11
CA ARG A 121 -6.82 -18.22 -20.82
C ARG A 121 -6.58 -17.94 -22.30
N GLU A 122 -7.38 -18.57 -23.13
CA GLU A 122 -7.49 -18.21 -24.53
C GLU A 122 -8.08 -16.79 -24.65
N ILE A 123 -7.40 -15.94 -25.41
CA ILE A 123 -7.81 -14.55 -25.65
C ILE A 123 -8.16 -14.42 -27.13
N ALA A 124 -9.31 -13.83 -27.41
CA ALA A 124 -9.75 -13.57 -28.75
C ALA A 124 -10.03 -12.08 -28.99
N VAL A 125 -9.91 -11.64 -30.21
CA VAL A 125 -10.41 -10.35 -30.65
C VAL A 125 -11.94 -10.40 -30.59
N LEU A 126 -12.56 -9.40 -29.98
CA LEU A 126 -14.02 -9.33 -29.82
C LEU A 126 -14.60 -8.39 -30.86
N HIS A 127 -15.67 -8.83 -31.54
CA HIS A 127 -16.38 -7.95 -32.47
C HIS A 127 -17.00 -6.77 -31.70
N ARG A 128 -16.52 -5.56 -31.97
CA ARG A 128 -16.94 -4.31 -31.27
C ARG A 128 -16.93 -4.41 -29.75
N GLY A 129 -16.08 -5.26 -29.16
CA GLY A 129 -15.97 -5.46 -27.71
C GLY A 129 -17.05 -6.39 -27.11
N ASP A 130 -17.90 -7.00 -27.90
CA ASP A 130 -18.93 -7.95 -27.43
C ASP A 130 -18.28 -9.29 -27.05
N ILE A 131 -18.29 -9.62 -25.77
CA ILE A 131 -17.72 -10.86 -25.21
C ILE A 131 -18.40 -12.14 -25.75
N ARG A 132 -19.61 -12.02 -26.29
CA ARG A 132 -20.37 -13.14 -26.89
C ARG A 132 -20.01 -13.37 -28.34
N GLN A 133 -19.19 -12.48 -28.93
CA GLN A 133 -18.79 -12.58 -30.36
C GLN A 133 -17.25 -12.58 -30.47
N PRO A 134 -16.56 -13.62 -29.93
CA PRO A 134 -15.15 -13.80 -30.16
C PRO A 134 -14.88 -14.13 -31.65
N THR A 135 -13.82 -13.52 -32.19
CA THR A 135 -13.41 -13.75 -33.59
C THR A 135 -12.08 -14.51 -33.61
N GLN A 136 -11.00 -13.84 -33.90
CA GLN A 136 -9.69 -14.47 -34.02
C GLN A 136 -9.03 -14.66 -32.65
N THR A 137 -8.55 -15.85 -32.33
CA THR A 137 -7.68 -16.10 -31.16
C THR A 137 -6.33 -15.46 -31.39
N VAL A 138 -5.83 -14.76 -30.33
CA VAL A 138 -4.56 -14.07 -30.33
C VAL A 138 -3.65 -14.58 -29.22
N GLY A 139 -2.37 -14.71 -29.55
CA GLY A 139 -1.32 -15.02 -28.58
C GLY A 139 -0.78 -13.77 -27.84
N PRO A 140 0.09 -13.96 -26.86
CA PRO A 140 0.76 -12.85 -26.19
C PRO A 140 1.69 -12.11 -27.16
N GLY A 141 1.83 -10.81 -26.92
CA GLY A 141 2.69 -9.96 -27.74
C GLY A 141 3.12 -8.70 -26.99
N VAL A 142 4.01 -7.94 -27.60
CA VAL A 142 4.45 -6.60 -27.16
C VAL A 142 4.19 -5.59 -28.29
N LEU A 143 4.28 -4.30 -27.97
CA LEU A 143 4.24 -3.27 -29.00
C LEU A 143 5.54 -3.30 -29.81
N PRO A 144 5.49 -3.32 -31.16
CA PRO A 144 6.67 -3.16 -31.98
C PRO A 144 7.17 -1.72 -31.83
N LEU A 145 8.41 -1.54 -31.44
CA LEU A 145 9.05 -0.23 -31.29
C LEU A 145 9.87 0.15 -32.54
N SER A 146 10.20 -0.83 -33.35
CA SER A 146 10.81 -0.67 -34.66
C SER A 146 10.08 -1.55 -35.68
N ALA A 147 10.32 -1.29 -36.98
CA ALA A 147 9.72 -2.08 -38.06
C ALA A 147 10.20 -3.55 -38.06
N ASP A 148 11.39 -3.81 -37.53
CA ASP A 148 12.02 -5.11 -37.49
C ASP A 148 11.71 -5.92 -36.22
N ASP A 149 10.97 -5.34 -35.26
CA ASP A 149 10.67 -5.98 -34.00
C ASP A 149 9.62 -7.09 -34.18
N GLU A 150 9.96 -8.28 -33.73
CA GLU A 150 9.00 -9.37 -33.59
C GLU A 150 8.07 -9.09 -32.41
N TRP A 151 6.85 -8.64 -32.69
CA TRP A 151 5.86 -8.30 -31.65
C TRP A 151 5.20 -9.51 -31.00
N LYS A 152 5.21 -10.70 -31.67
CA LYS A 152 4.64 -11.94 -31.14
C LYS A 152 5.60 -12.59 -30.14
N MET A 153 5.06 -12.96 -29.00
CA MET A 153 5.79 -13.75 -28.01
C MET A 153 5.43 -15.22 -28.15
N HIS A 154 6.40 -16.04 -28.55
CA HIS A 154 6.26 -17.50 -28.50
C HIS A 154 6.61 -17.97 -27.09
N VAL A 155 5.60 -18.33 -26.30
CA VAL A 155 5.74 -18.73 -24.89
C VAL A 155 4.75 -19.85 -24.58
N ASP A 156 5.22 -20.86 -23.87
CA ASP A 156 4.46 -22.06 -23.55
C ASP A 156 3.83 -22.03 -22.15
N SER A 157 4.27 -21.10 -21.31
CA SER A 157 3.80 -21.02 -19.91
C SER A 157 3.51 -19.59 -19.45
N GLU A 158 2.65 -19.44 -18.46
CA GLU A 158 2.33 -18.15 -17.85
C GLU A 158 3.55 -17.48 -17.19
N SER A 159 4.43 -18.26 -16.57
CA SER A 159 5.67 -17.74 -15.99
C SER A 159 6.60 -17.16 -17.05
N GLU A 160 6.67 -17.79 -18.21
CA GLU A 160 7.49 -17.33 -19.33
C GLU A 160 6.94 -16.03 -19.95
N ARG A 161 5.63 -15.86 -20.05
CA ARG A 161 5.00 -14.60 -20.49
C ARG A 161 5.51 -13.40 -19.71
N ARG A 162 5.48 -13.50 -18.38
CA ARG A 162 5.95 -12.42 -17.49
C ARG A 162 7.45 -12.19 -17.62
N ALA A 163 8.23 -13.26 -17.72
CA ALA A 163 9.67 -13.17 -17.93
C ALA A 163 10.03 -12.50 -19.26
N ARG A 164 9.30 -12.82 -20.34
CA ARG A 164 9.48 -12.20 -21.66
C ARG A 164 9.11 -10.72 -21.63
N LEU A 165 7.97 -10.37 -21.05
CA LEU A 165 7.57 -8.97 -20.87
C LEU A 165 8.61 -8.19 -20.04
N ALA A 166 9.12 -8.78 -18.95
CA ALA A 166 10.14 -8.14 -18.13
C ALA A 166 11.44 -7.92 -18.93
N ARG A 167 11.88 -8.88 -19.73
CA ARG A 167 13.06 -8.73 -20.59
C ARG A 167 12.86 -7.63 -21.63
N TRP A 168 11.69 -7.58 -22.28
CA TRP A 168 11.38 -6.52 -23.23
C TRP A 168 11.37 -5.13 -22.59
N LEU A 169 10.76 -4.98 -21.40
CA LEU A 169 10.76 -3.72 -20.66
C LEU A 169 12.16 -3.29 -20.18
N SER A 170 13.05 -4.23 -19.91
CA SER A 170 14.41 -3.97 -19.44
C SER A 170 15.45 -4.00 -20.54
N ASP A 171 15.03 -4.10 -21.81
CA ASP A 171 15.97 -4.09 -22.95
C ASP A 171 16.71 -2.75 -22.99
N PRO A 172 18.05 -2.78 -23.07
CA PRO A 172 18.85 -1.55 -23.22
C PRO A 172 18.46 -0.70 -24.42
N ASN A 173 17.96 -1.33 -25.49
CA ASN A 173 17.51 -0.65 -26.70
C ASN A 173 16.07 -0.14 -26.64
N HIS A 174 15.34 -0.40 -25.53
CA HIS A 174 13.97 0.05 -25.39
C HIS A 174 13.89 1.58 -25.26
N PRO A 175 13.41 2.33 -26.25
CA PRO A 175 13.55 3.79 -26.28
C PRO A 175 12.64 4.49 -25.26
N LEU A 176 11.50 3.91 -24.90
CA LEU A 176 10.48 4.57 -24.09
C LEU A 176 10.72 4.38 -22.59
N VAL A 177 11.16 3.23 -22.13
CA VAL A 177 11.30 2.93 -20.70
C VAL A 177 12.31 3.88 -20.04
N TRP A 178 13.47 4.04 -20.63
CA TRP A 178 14.54 4.89 -20.07
C TRP A 178 14.14 6.37 -20.08
N ARG A 179 13.55 6.85 -21.16
CA ARG A 179 13.00 8.22 -21.24
C ARG A 179 11.87 8.45 -20.23
N SER A 180 10.96 7.51 -20.11
CA SER A 180 9.83 7.63 -19.19
C SER A 180 10.27 7.71 -17.72
N ILE A 181 11.22 6.87 -17.29
CA ILE A 181 11.77 6.89 -15.93
C ILE A 181 12.44 8.23 -15.65
N VAL A 182 13.33 8.65 -16.54
CA VAL A 182 14.08 9.91 -16.41
C VAL A 182 13.13 11.10 -16.40
N ASN A 183 12.14 11.13 -17.28
CA ASN A 183 11.13 12.19 -17.34
C ASN A 183 10.34 12.31 -16.04
N ARG A 184 9.99 11.19 -15.41
CA ARG A 184 9.30 11.18 -14.11
C ARG A 184 10.18 11.69 -12.98
N ILE A 185 11.47 11.30 -12.95
CA ILE A 185 12.42 11.83 -11.96
C ILE A 185 12.60 13.32 -12.15
N TRP A 186 12.75 13.78 -13.39
CA TRP A 186 12.82 15.19 -13.73
C TRP A 186 11.59 15.97 -13.25
N GLN A 187 10.39 15.45 -13.54
CA GLN A 187 9.12 16.03 -13.09
C GLN A 187 9.06 16.20 -11.58
N HIS A 188 9.55 15.23 -10.81
CA HIS A 188 9.58 15.35 -9.35
C HIS A 188 10.53 16.43 -8.84
N HIS A 189 11.56 16.79 -9.60
CA HIS A 189 12.49 17.85 -9.24
C HIS A 189 12.02 19.23 -9.69
N PHE A 190 11.47 19.34 -10.90
CA PHE A 190 11.13 20.63 -11.52
C PHE A 190 9.61 20.92 -11.53
N GLY A 191 8.78 20.01 -11.02
CA GLY A 191 7.31 20.12 -11.05
C GLY A 191 6.71 19.68 -12.38
N GLU A 192 7.41 19.85 -13.49
CA GLU A 192 6.99 19.45 -14.83
C GLU A 192 8.04 18.58 -15.51
N GLY A 193 7.58 17.60 -16.30
CA GLY A 193 8.47 16.73 -17.09
C GLY A 193 8.98 17.43 -18.33
N ILE A 194 10.12 17.01 -18.84
CA ILE A 194 10.62 17.42 -20.17
C ILE A 194 9.57 17.10 -21.25
N VAL A 195 8.83 15.99 -21.05
CA VAL A 195 7.56 15.67 -21.71
C VAL A 195 6.45 15.91 -20.70
N SER A 196 5.60 16.90 -20.93
CA SER A 196 4.54 17.32 -20.00
C SER A 196 3.40 16.31 -19.84
N THR A 197 3.32 15.33 -20.75
CA THR A 197 2.39 14.17 -20.70
C THR A 197 3.13 12.89 -20.29
N PRO A 198 3.45 12.69 -19.01
CA PRO A 198 4.39 11.63 -18.58
C PRO A 198 3.87 10.19 -18.79
N ASN A 199 2.57 10.01 -19.04
CA ASN A 199 1.97 8.72 -19.42
C ASN A 199 1.77 8.55 -20.92
N ASP A 200 2.05 9.58 -21.72
CA ASP A 200 1.85 9.53 -23.16
C ASP A 200 3.06 10.11 -23.90
N PHE A 201 3.87 9.22 -24.46
CA PHE A 201 5.00 9.51 -25.33
C PHE A 201 4.65 9.23 -26.81
N GLY A 202 3.37 9.01 -27.08
CA GLY A 202 2.85 8.73 -28.42
C GLY A 202 2.41 9.98 -29.18
N ARG A 203 1.62 9.78 -30.23
CA ARG A 203 1.18 10.85 -31.12
C ARG A 203 0.27 11.89 -30.46
N MET A 204 -0.43 11.54 -29.38
CA MET A 204 -1.31 12.43 -28.65
C MET A 204 -0.59 13.11 -27.49
N GLY A 205 0.62 12.66 -27.14
CA GLY A 205 1.45 13.26 -26.12
C GLY A 205 2.14 14.54 -26.59
N SER A 206 2.63 15.31 -25.61
CA SER A 206 3.44 16.51 -25.90
C SER A 206 4.83 16.15 -26.41
N LEU A 207 5.37 17.00 -27.25
CA LEU A 207 6.77 16.90 -27.65
C LEU A 207 7.68 17.30 -26.47
N PRO A 208 8.87 16.72 -26.36
CA PRO A 208 9.81 17.11 -25.33
C PRO A 208 10.33 18.53 -25.57
N THR A 209 10.36 19.37 -24.52
CA THR A 209 10.94 20.71 -24.58
C THR A 209 12.44 20.69 -24.84
N HIS A 210 13.12 19.68 -24.33
CA HIS A 210 14.56 19.49 -24.44
C HIS A 210 14.89 18.04 -24.90
N PRO A 211 14.67 17.69 -26.18
CA PRO A 211 14.80 16.31 -26.65
C PRO A 211 16.20 15.72 -26.46
N LYS A 212 17.26 16.50 -26.75
CA LYS A 212 18.64 16.07 -26.57
C LYS A 212 18.99 15.83 -25.11
N LEU A 213 18.46 16.63 -24.19
CA LEU A 213 18.66 16.44 -22.75
C LEU A 213 17.96 15.18 -22.26
N LEU A 214 16.73 14.94 -22.71
CA LEU A 214 15.98 13.73 -22.35
C LEU A 214 16.73 12.48 -22.82
N ASP A 215 17.23 12.48 -24.04
CA ASP A 215 17.97 11.34 -24.61
C ASP A 215 19.30 11.11 -23.88
N TRP A 216 20.02 12.17 -23.58
CA TRP A 216 21.27 12.09 -22.85
C TRP A 216 21.08 11.55 -21.42
N LEU A 217 20.11 12.08 -20.68
CA LEU A 217 19.77 11.61 -19.33
C LEU A 217 19.31 10.15 -19.34
N ALA A 218 18.55 9.74 -20.35
CA ALA A 218 18.09 8.36 -20.51
C ALA A 218 19.27 7.40 -20.76
N ALA A 219 20.22 7.78 -21.63
CA ALA A 219 21.42 7.02 -21.90
C ALA A 219 22.33 6.95 -20.65
N GLU A 220 22.59 8.09 -20.00
CA GLU A 220 23.39 8.16 -18.78
C GLU A 220 22.82 7.28 -17.66
N PHE A 221 21.50 7.31 -17.45
CA PHE A 221 20.85 6.46 -16.47
C PHE A 221 20.96 4.97 -16.81
N ARG A 222 20.72 4.61 -18.08
CA ARG A 222 20.81 3.22 -18.57
C ARG A 222 22.21 2.67 -18.41
N ASP A 223 23.21 3.40 -18.91
CA ASP A 223 24.60 2.94 -19.03
C ASP A 223 25.39 3.12 -17.72
N GLY A 224 24.97 4.08 -16.88
CA GLY A 224 25.53 4.34 -15.54
C GLY A 224 25.07 3.37 -14.44
N GLY A 225 24.53 2.19 -14.80
CA GLY A 225 24.15 1.16 -13.84
C GLY A 225 22.77 1.37 -13.21
N GLN A 226 21.91 2.18 -13.82
CA GLN A 226 20.50 2.38 -13.44
C GLN A 226 20.31 2.89 -11.99
N SER A 227 21.26 3.66 -11.51
CA SER A 227 21.25 4.20 -10.15
C SER A 227 20.40 5.45 -10.04
N LEU A 228 19.20 5.33 -9.43
CA LEU A 228 18.35 6.48 -9.14
C LEU A 228 19.08 7.54 -8.30
N LYS A 229 19.92 7.13 -7.35
CA LYS A 229 20.70 8.07 -6.52
C LYS A 229 21.70 8.90 -7.35
N GLN A 230 22.31 8.30 -8.35
CA GLN A 230 23.22 9.03 -9.25
C GLN A 230 22.43 10.01 -10.12
N LEU A 231 21.29 9.60 -10.66
CA LEU A 231 20.42 10.47 -11.45
C LEU A 231 19.93 11.67 -10.62
N HIS A 232 19.43 11.44 -9.39
CA HIS A 232 19.06 12.53 -8.48
C HIS A 232 20.26 13.48 -8.22
N ARG A 233 21.44 12.94 -7.93
CA ARG A 233 22.64 13.74 -7.69
C ARG A 233 22.99 14.60 -8.91
N LEU A 234 22.95 14.01 -10.09
CA LEU A 234 23.22 14.72 -11.35
C LEU A 234 22.28 15.91 -11.53
N ILE A 235 20.99 15.72 -11.30
CA ILE A 235 19.97 16.78 -11.44
C ILE A 235 20.17 17.88 -10.40
N VAL A 236 20.29 17.54 -9.10
CA VAL A 236 20.35 18.57 -8.04
C VAL A 236 21.67 19.35 -8.03
N HIS A 237 22.76 18.79 -8.62
CA HIS A 237 24.02 19.50 -8.79
C HIS A 237 24.04 20.38 -10.05
N SER A 238 23.04 20.30 -10.92
CA SER A 238 22.98 21.12 -12.13
C SER A 238 22.80 22.61 -11.79
N ARG A 239 23.25 23.48 -12.69
CA ARG A 239 23.01 24.91 -12.55
C ARG A 239 21.53 25.24 -12.67
N ALA A 240 20.80 24.53 -13.53
CA ALA A 240 19.36 24.72 -13.70
C ALA A 240 18.57 24.48 -12.40
N TYR A 241 18.93 23.45 -11.63
CA TYR A 241 18.25 23.16 -10.34
C TYR A 241 18.59 24.17 -9.25
N ARG A 242 19.80 24.75 -9.26
CA ARG A 242 20.31 25.68 -8.24
C ARG A 242 20.04 27.15 -8.56
N GLN A 243 19.20 27.45 -9.54
CA GLN A 243 18.75 28.80 -9.84
C GLN A 243 17.77 29.30 -8.75
N ILE A 244 17.71 30.61 -8.58
CA ILE A 244 16.67 31.26 -7.78
C ILE A 244 15.32 31.11 -8.47
N SER A 245 14.23 31.23 -7.71
CA SER A 245 12.84 31.16 -8.21
C SER A 245 12.24 32.51 -8.57
N ASP A 246 12.99 33.61 -8.38
CA ASP A 246 12.51 34.96 -8.63
C ASP A 246 12.24 35.24 -10.10
N ASP A 247 11.16 35.99 -10.35
CA ASP A 247 10.76 36.37 -11.67
C ASP A 247 11.66 37.53 -12.20
N GLN A 248 12.08 37.38 -13.45
CA GLN A 248 12.78 38.45 -14.20
C GLN A 248 11.87 38.94 -15.31
N PRO A 249 11.43 40.23 -15.28
CA PRO A 249 10.41 40.76 -16.21
C PRO A 249 10.69 40.46 -17.68
N GLY A 250 11.92 40.66 -18.14
CA GLY A 250 12.28 40.41 -19.54
C GLY A 250 12.21 38.91 -19.92
N ASN A 251 12.45 37.98 -18.99
CA ASN A 251 12.36 36.56 -19.27
C ASN A 251 10.89 36.09 -19.24
N VAL A 252 10.08 36.67 -18.34
CA VAL A 252 8.63 36.36 -18.25
C VAL A 252 7.91 36.73 -19.55
N GLU A 253 8.28 37.83 -20.19
CA GLU A 253 7.71 38.26 -21.50
C GLU A 253 8.02 37.25 -22.62
N ILE A 254 9.16 36.54 -22.55
CA ILE A 254 9.62 35.60 -23.58
C ILE A 254 9.12 34.19 -23.30
N ASP A 255 9.20 33.76 -22.05
CA ASP A 255 8.89 32.38 -21.59
C ASP A 255 8.21 32.44 -20.22
N SER A 256 6.93 32.79 -20.20
CA SER A 256 6.11 32.92 -18.98
C SER A 256 6.02 31.59 -18.21
N ASP A 257 5.97 30.47 -18.92
CA ASP A 257 5.77 29.15 -18.37
C ASP A 257 7.08 28.48 -17.92
N ASN A 258 8.21 29.22 -18.07
CA ASN A 258 9.54 28.74 -17.73
C ASN A 258 9.90 27.38 -18.37
N GLN A 259 9.48 27.17 -19.63
CA GLN A 259 9.77 25.93 -20.37
C GLN A 259 11.27 25.72 -20.59
N TYR A 260 12.02 26.81 -20.71
CA TYR A 260 13.48 26.80 -20.92
C TYR A 260 14.28 26.87 -19.61
N LEU A 261 13.63 26.81 -18.47
CA LEU A 261 14.26 26.76 -17.14
C LEU A 261 15.21 27.93 -16.88
N TRP A 262 14.78 29.16 -17.15
CA TRP A 262 15.54 30.38 -16.85
C TRP A 262 15.52 30.76 -15.37
N ARG A 263 14.61 30.15 -14.58
CA ARG A 263 14.57 30.18 -13.11
C ARG A 263 14.20 28.79 -12.56
N MET A 264 14.28 28.59 -11.24
CA MET A 264 13.69 27.41 -10.61
C MET A 264 12.18 27.57 -10.54
N ASN A 265 11.44 26.49 -10.71
CA ASN A 265 9.99 26.49 -10.51
C ASN A 265 9.66 26.41 -9.01
N ARG A 266 8.79 27.31 -8.55
CA ARG A 266 8.16 27.16 -7.24
C ARG A 266 7.26 25.94 -7.29
N ARG A 267 7.38 25.07 -6.30
CA ARG A 267 6.63 23.82 -6.22
C ARG A 267 5.91 23.72 -4.89
N ARG A 268 4.62 23.45 -4.93
CA ARG A 268 3.88 23.11 -3.72
C ARG A 268 4.29 21.72 -3.24
N LEU A 269 4.39 21.55 -1.92
CA LEU A 269 4.57 20.24 -1.29
C LEU A 269 3.33 19.37 -1.53
N THR A 270 3.53 18.08 -1.83
CA THR A 270 2.45 17.10 -1.89
C THR A 270 1.86 16.86 -0.50
N ALA A 271 0.66 16.30 -0.44
CA ALA A 271 -0.01 15.95 0.82
C ALA A 271 0.88 15.11 1.74
N GLU A 272 1.61 14.16 1.16
CA GLU A 272 2.55 13.29 1.87
C GLU A 272 3.75 14.08 2.42
N GLU A 273 4.29 15.00 1.62
CA GLU A 273 5.40 15.87 2.04
C GLU A 273 4.96 16.83 3.14
N ILE A 274 3.78 17.47 3.01
CA ILE A 274 3.23 18.36 4.06
C ILE A 274 3.09 17.60 5.39
N ARG A 275 2.48 16.42 5.37
CA ARG A 275 2.32 15.63 6.58
C ARG A 275 3.68 15.24 7.21
N ASP A 276 4.61 14.80 6.39
CA ASP A 276 5.95 14.38 6.86
C ASP A 276 6.76 15.58 7.34
N SER A 277 6.63 16.76 6.73
CA SER A 277 7.24 18.01 7.17
C SER A 277 6.69 18.46 8.53
N ILE A 278 5.36 18.40 8.74
CA ILE A 278 4.74 18.71 10.03
C ILE A 278 5.27 17.77 11.12
N LEU A 279 5.38 16.47 10.86
CA LEU A 279 5.99 15.51 11.78
C LEU A 279 7.46 15.81 12.06
N SER A 280 8.21 16.24 11.03
CA SER A 280 9.64 16.55 11.14
C SER A 280 9.88 17.78 12.00
N VAL A 281 9.23 18.90 11.71
CA VAL A 281 9.43 20.17 12.45
C VAL A 281 8.92 20.09 13.89
N SER A 282 7.89 19.26 14.15
CA SER A 282 7.39 18.99 15.49
C SER A 282 8.23 17.98 16.29
N GLY A 283 9.32 17.45 15.71
CA GLY A 283 10.17 16.45 16.37
C GLY A 283 9.53 15.07 16.54
N GLN A 284 8.44 14.79 15.81
CA GLN A 284 7.67 13.55 15.98
C GLN A 284 7.94 12.52 14.88
N LEU A 285 8.66 12.88 13.81
CA LEU A 285 8.89 11.97 12.69
C LEU A 285 9.73 10.76 13.10
N ASN A 286 9.19 9.58 12.86
CA ASN A 286 9.91 8.32 12.98
C ASN A 286 10.53 7.94 11.62
N PRO A 287 11.87 8.06 11.46
CA PRO A 287 12.56 7.81 10.19
C PRO A 287 12.75 6.33 9.86
N LYS A 288 12.24 5.41 10.68
CA LYS A 288 12.44 3.96 10.50
C LYS A 288 12.05 3.51 9.11
N MET A 289 12.98 2.87 8.41
CA MET A 289 12.80 2.30 7.08
C MET A 289 12.28 0.87 7.15
N GLY A 290 11.44 0.48 6.15
CA GLY A 290 10.94 -0.89 6.00
C GLY A 290 9.92 -1.32 7.06
N GLY A 291 9.54 -2.60 7.03
CA GLY A 291 8.54 -3.16 7.92
C GLY A 291 7.08 -2.88 7.49
N PRO A 292 6.09 -3.27 8.30
CA PRO A 292 4.67 -3.12 7.97
C PRO A 292 4.27 -1.64 7.91
N GLY A 293 3.24 -1.34 7.12
CA GLY A 293 2.60 -0.04 7.08
C GLY A 293 1.86 0.31 8.37
N PHE A 294 1.31 1.52 8.42
CA PHE A 294 0.46 2.00 9.51
C PHE A 294 -0.88 2.50 8.98
N TYR A 295 -1.88 2.55 9.85
CA TYR A 295 -3.24 2.98 9.54
C TYR A 295 -3.49 4.38 10.10
N LEU A 296 -4.29 5.19 9.38
CA LEU A 296 -4.82 6.49 9.82
C LEU A 296 -6.33 6.42 10.07
N PHE A 297 -6.85 5.25 10.33
CA PHE A 297 -8.25 4.97 10.61
C PHE A 297 -8.38 3.83 11.61
N GLU A 298 -9.53 3.74 12.27
CA GLU A 298 -9.97 2.53 12.95
C GLU A 298 -10.77 1.66 11.99
N LEU A 299 -10.48 0.36 11.96
CA LEU A 299 -11.17 -0.60 11.10
C LEU A 299 -12.34 -1.23 11.85
N GLU A 300 -13.56 -0.92 11.45
CA GLU A 300 -14.75 -1.60 11.90
C GLU A 300 -15.15 -2.67 10.88
N LYS A 301 -15.15 -3.94 11.32
CA LYS A 301 -15.63 -5.06 10.50
C LYS A 301 -17.08 -5.28 10.77
N THR A 302 -17.94 -4.82 9.86
CA THR A 302 -19.36 -5.13 9.85
C THR A 302 -19.61 -6.43 9.08
N GLU A 303 -20.83 -6.97 9.15
CA GLU A 303 -21.19 -8.22 8.46
C GLU A 303 -21.04 -8.16 6.94
N HIS A 304 -21.14 -6.97 6.34
CA HIS A 304 -21.22 -6.81 4.89
C HIS A 304 -19.98 -6.20 4.25
N SER A 305 -19.34 -5.22 4.91
CA SER A 305 -18.14 -4.58 4.38
C SER A 305 -17.31 -3.91 5.49
N PRO A 306 -15.99 -3.80 5.33
CA PRO A 306 -15.17 -3.05 6.27
C PRO A 306 -15.47 -1.56 6.18
N HIS A 307 -15.56 -0.87 7.34
CA HIS A 307 -15.65 0.57 7.46
C HIS A 307 -14.33 1.13 7.98
N TYR A 308 -13.88 2.20 7.37
CA TYR A 308 -12.59 2.85 7.66
C TYR A 308 -12.85 4.19 8.33
N GLU A 309 -12.81 4.20 9.67
CA GLU A 309 -13.24 5.32 10.49
C GLU A 309 -12.08 6.29 10.76
N TYR A 310 -11.79 7.17 9.79
CA TYR A 310 -10.70 8.17 9.89
C TYR A 310 -10.90 9.15 11.04
N HIS A 311 -12.15 9.48 11.39
CA HIS A 311 -12.45 10.41 12.47
C HIS A 311 -12.17 9.84 13.87
N LYS A 312 -12.09 8.51 14.02
CA LYS A 312 -11.80 7.84 15.29
C LYS A 312 -10.30 7.66 15.53
N PHE A 313 -9.49 7.84 14.49
CA PHE A 313 -8.03 7.70 14.59
C PHE A 313 -7.45 8.70 15.60
N ASP A 314 -6.54 8.22 16.45
CA ASP A 314 -5.81 9.05 17.42
C ASP A 314 -4.51 9.61 16.80
N PRO A 315 -4.43 10.94 16.55
CA PRO A 315 -3.22 11.57 16.02
C PRO A 315 -2.01 11.47 16.95
N ALA A 316 -2.21 11.20 18.24
CA ALA A 316 -1.15 11.06 19.23
C ALA A 316 -0.44 9.70 19.18
N ASP A 317 -1.01 8.70 18.48
CA ASP A 317 -0.40 7.38 18.34
C ASP A 317 0.91 7.44 17.54
N ARG A 318 2.03 7.27 18.24
CA ARG A 318 3.39 7.30 17.66
C ARG A 318 3.64 6.25 16.60
N LYS A 319 2.85 5.18 16.51
CA LYS A 319 2.97 4.18 15.45
C LYS A 319 2.66 4.77 14.09
N SER A 320 1.82 5.78 14.03
CA SER A 320 1.45 6.49 12.82
C SER A 320 2.42 7.60 12.41
N HIS A 321 3.36 7.98 13.28
CA HIS A 321 4.31 9.07 13.02
C HIS A 321 5.46 8.69 12.07
N ARG A 322 5.30 7.64 11.31
CA ARG A 322 6.22 7.25 10.24
C ARG A 322 5.97 8.07 8.98
N ARG A 323 6.96 8.05 8.07
CA ARG A 323 6.83 8.68 6.75
C ARG A 323 5.59 8.19 6.02
N SER A 324 4.90 9.10 5.34
CA SER A 324 3.63 8.86 4.64
C SER A 324 3.72 7.77 3.57
N VAL A 325 4.91 7.47 3.04
CA VAL A 325 5.13 6.35 2.11
C VAL A 325 4.77 4.98 2.72
N TYR A 326 4.73 4.87 4.06
CA TYR A 326 4.32 3.65 4.77
C TYR A 326 2.84 3.65 5.16
N ARG A 327 2.08 4.68 4.81
CA ARG A 327 0.65 4.77 5.08
C ARG A 327 -0.11 3.70 4.30
N PHE A 328 -1.02 3.01 4.98
CA PHE A 328 -1.97 2.12 4.31
C PHE A 328 -2.99 2.96 3.53
N VAL A 329 -3.15 2.67 2.25
CA VAL A 329 -4.05 3.39 1.34
C VAL A 329 -5.27 2.53 1.04
N VAL A 330 -6.46 3.06 1.35
CA VAL A 330 -7.74 2.42 1.01
C VAL A 330 -8.24 2.97 -0.32
N ARG A 331 -8.36 2.11 -1.34
CA ARG A 331 -8.81 2.52 -2.68
C ARG A 331 -10.26 3.00 -2.70
N SER A 332 -11.13 2.30 -1.96
CA SER A 332 -12.59 2.56 -1.96
C SER A 332 -13.00 3.74 -1.08
N GLN A 333 -12.16 4.15 -0.15
CA GLN A 333 -12.46 5.22 0.81
C GLN A 333 -11.17 6.00 1.12
N PRO A 334 -10.83 7.02 0.30
CA PRO A 334 -9.65 7.84 0.52
C PRO A 334 -9.66 8.56 1.86
N ASP A 335 -8.48 8.84 2.39
CA ASP A 335 -8.30 9.64 3.60
C ASP A 335 -8.75 11.09 3.34
N PRO A 336 -9.74 11.64 4.07
CA PRO A 336 -10.28 12.98 3.81
C PRO A 336 -9.24 14.09 3.96
N TYR A 337 -8.33 14.00 4.94
CA TYR A 337 -7.27 14.99 5.14
C TYR A 337 -6.29 15.01 3.97
N MET A 338 -5.80 13.85 3.58
CA MET A 338 -4.86 13.71 2.48
C MET A 338 -5.50 14.12 1.15
N SER A 339 -6.78 13.76 0.92
CA SER A 339 -7.53 14.13 -0.29
C SER A 339 -7.75 15.64 -0.38
N THR A 340 -8.01 16.31 0.73
CA THR A 340 -8.12 17.79 0.77
C THR A 340 -6.81 18.45 0.34
N LEU A 341 -5.66 17.83 0.57
CA LEU A 341 -4.33 18.32 0.20
C LEU A 341 -3.86 17.79 -1.18
N ASP A 342 -4.77 17.40 -2.06
CA ASP A 342 -4.49 16.90 -3.41
C ASP A 342 -3.68 15.59 -3.44
N CYS A 343 -3.85 14.71 -2.45
CA CYS A 343 -3.29 13.36 -2.53
C CYS A 343 -3.82 12.64 -3.78
N ALA A 344 -2.97 11.88 -4.46
CA ALA A 344 -3.39 11.13 -5.63
C ALA A 344 -4.55 10.19 -5.32
N ASP A 345 -5.49 10.09 -6.27
CA ASP A 345 -6.51 9.06 -6.26
C ASP A 345 -5.86 7.68 -6.44
N SER A 346 -5.99 6.84 -5.43
CA SER A 346 -5.42 5.48 -5.42
C SER A 346 -6.20 4.48 -6.28
N SER A 347 -7.35 4.87 -6.82
CA SER A 347 -8.17 4.01 -7.68
C SER A 347 -7.69 3.99 -9.14
N GLN A 348 -6.90 4.97 -9.55
CA GLN A 348 -6.43 5.14 -10.91
C GLN A 348 -4.96 5.57 -10.99
N SER A 349 -4.38 5.47 -12.20
CA SER A 349 -3.04 6.00 -12.45
C SER A 349 -3.06 7.52 -12.49
N THR A 350 -2.24 8.15 -11.66
CA THR A 350 -2.10 9.61 -11.57
C THR A 350 -0.71 10.01 -12.10
N PRO A 351 -0.59 10.41 -13.35
CA PRO A 351 0.71 10.73 -13.98
C PRO A 351 1.32 12.03 -13.49
N LYS A 352 0.49 13.00 -13.15
CA LYS A 352 0.88 14.31 -12.58
C LYS A 352 -0.03 14.61 -11.39
N ARG A 353 0.53 15.11 -10.30
CA ARG A 353 -0.25 15.54 -9.14
C ARG A 353 -1.03 16.81 -9.47
N LEU A 354 -2.23 16.93 -8.92
CA LEU A 354 -2.93 18.19 -8.89
C LEU A 354 -2.28 19.10 -7.84
N GLU A 355 -2.19 20.38 -8.14
CA GLU A 355 -1.71 21.40 -7.23
C GLU A 355 -2.74 22.52 -7.21
N THR A 356 -3.71 22.42 -6.29
CA THR A 356 -4.75 23.43 -6.12
C THR A 356 -4.46 24.30 -4.90
N LEU A 357 -4.91 25.54 -4.91
CA LEU A 357 -4.89 26.44 -3.76
C LEU A 357 -6.33 26.79 -3.41
N THR A 358 -6.81 26.23 -2.31
CA THR A 358 -8.20 26.42 -1.87
C THR A 358 -8.26 26.85 -0.42
N SER A 359 -9.30 27.63 -0.08
CA SER A 359 -9.58 28.00 1.32
C SER A 359 -9.84 26.78 2.22
N LEU A 360 -10.37 25.69 1.63
CA LEU A 360 -10.56 24.42 2.36
C LEU A 360 -9.24 23.81 2.80
N GLN A 361 -8.20 23.89 1.98
CA GLN A 361 -6.87 23.42 2.34
C GLN A 361 -6.28 24.24 3.49
N ALA A 362 -6.38 25.56 3.43
CA ALA A 362 -5.94 26.44 4.52
C ALA A 362 -6.70 26.15 5.83
N LEU A 363 -8.03 25.97 5.75
CA LEU A 363 -8.83 25.59 6.91
C LEU A 363 -8.46 24.19 7.44
N SER A 364 -8.15 23.26 6.56
CA SER A 364 -7.72 21.92 6.95
C SER A 364 -6.37 21.97 7.67
N LEU A 365 -5.40 22.74 7.17
CA LEU A 365 -4.10 22.91 7.82
C LEU A 365 -4.24 23.58 9.20
N LEU A 366 -5.18 24.50 9.37
CA LEU A 366 -5.44 25.15 10.66
C LEU A 366 -6.22 24.26 11.64
N ASN A 367 -7.19 23.46 11.19
CA ASN A 367 -8.18 22.87 12.09
C ASN A 367 -8.15 21.33 12.15
N ASN A 368 -7.37 20.64 11.30
CA ASN A 368 -7.32 19.20 11.36
C ASN A 368 -6.71 18.72 12.68
N ARG A 369 -7.30 17.68 13.29
CA ARG A 369 -6.87 17.12 14.58
C ARG A 369 -5.40 16.70 14.59
N PHE A 370 -4.88 16.19 13.48
CA PHE A 370 -3.46 15.85 13.35
C PHE A 370 -2.58 17.11 13.48
N ASN A 371 -2.92 18.19 12.77
CA ASN A 371 -2.13 19.43 12.82
C ASN A 371 -2.19 20.09 14.19
N LEU A 372 -3.36 20.08 14.84
CA LEU A 372 -3.52 20.59 16.21
C LEU A 372 -2.63 19.81 17.20
N GLU A 373 -2.65 18.49 17.15
CA GLU A 373 -1.81 17.65 18.00
C GLU A 373 -0.32 17.89 17.74
N MET A 374 0.09 17.97 16.47
CA MET A 374 1.48 18.23 16.12
C MET A 374 1.93 19.64 16.54
N ALA A 375 1.07 20.65 16.47
CA ALA A 375 1.36 22.00 16.95
C ALA A 375 1.57 22.04 18.47
N HIS A 376 0.77 21.30 19.24
CA HIS A 376 0.97 21.14 20.68
C HIS A 376 2.30 20.46 21.00
N ARG A 377 2.64 19.39 20.28
CA ARG A 377 3.92 18.68 20.47
C ARG A 377 5.11 19.53 20.08
N PHE A 378 4.97 20.31 19.00
CA PHE A 378 6.01 21.24 18.58
C PHE A 378 6.28 22.31 19.65
N ALA A 379 5.23 22.91 20.18
CA ALA A 379 5.37 23.88 21.27
C ALA A 379 6.01 23.28 22.53
N ALA A 380 5.66 22.04 22.88
CA ALA A 380 6.26 21.32 24.01
C ALA A 380 7.75 21.00 23.77
N ASP A 381 8.13 20.57 22.57
CA ASP A 381 9.53 20.33 22.20
C ASP A 381 10.37 21.61 22.28
N LEU A 382 9.84 22.73 21.75
CA LEU A 382 10.49 24.04 21.85
C LEU A 382 10.66 24.50 23.33
N ALA A 383 9.65 24.30 24.16
CA ALA A 383 9.74 24.61 25.59
C ALA A 383 10.86 23.81 26.25
N GLN A 384 10.87 22.49 26.04
CA GLN A 384 11.90 21.61 26.62
C GLN A 384 13.32 21.97 26.18
N GLN A 385 13.52 22.33 24.90
CA GLN A 385 14.85 22.69 24.37
C GLN A 385 15.36 24.02 24.92
N CYS A 386 14.47 24.98 25.20
CA CYS A 386 14.84 26.28 25.69
C CYS A 386 15.02 26.32 27.22
N ASP A 387 14.28 25.50 27.98
CA ASP A 387 14.37 25.42 29.43
C ASP A 387 15.74 24.88 29.91
N LEU A 388 16.41 24.10 29.10
CA LEU A 388 17.76 23.55 29.36
C LEU A 388 18.89 24.63 29.34
N ARG A 389 18.59 25.91 28.98
CA ARG A 389 19.60 26.95 28.75
C ARG A 389 19.63 28.11 29.77
N GLY A 390 18.80 28.05 30.83
CA GLY A 390 18.89 29.00 31.98
C GLY A 390 18.65 30.49 31.64
N ARG A 391 17.80 30.82 30.64
CA ARG A 391 17.49 32.19 30.21
C ARG A 391 16.35 32.81 31.00
N GLN A 392 16.27 34.15 31.01
CA GLN A 392 15.10 34.89 31.54
C GLN A 392 13.85 34.53 30.71
N GLN A 393 12.66 34.63 31.31
CA GLN A 393 11.42 34.08 30.74
C GLN A 393 11.01 34.74 29.38
N GLU A 394 11.18 36.05 29.24
CA GLU A 394 10.91 36.79 28.01
C GLU A 394 11.89 36.42 26.89
N ASP A 395 13.19 36.40 27.21
CA ASP A 395 14.23 35.99 26.26
C ASP A 395 14.03 34.53 25.82
N ALA A 396 13.58 33.66 26.72
CA ALA A 396 13.27 32.27 26.40
C ALA A 396 12.08 32.16 25.45
N GLN A 397 11.02 32.97 25.64
CA GLN A 397 9.85 32.96 24.74
C GLN A 397 10.22 33.47 23.36
N ARG A 398 10.93 34.59 23.26
CA ARG A 398 11.38 35.15 21.97
C ARG A 398 12.28 34.18 21.22
N HIS A 399 13.14 33.49 21.91
CA HIS A 399 14.01 32.45 21.32
C HIS A 399 13.21 31.22 20.84
N ARG A 400 12.17 30.79 21.58
CA ARG A 400 11.26 29.70 21.13
C ARG A 400 10.57 30.07 19.83
N ILE A 401 10.08 31.29 19.68
CA ILE A 401 9.44 31.80 18.50
C ILE A 401 10.40 31.85 17.32
N GLN A 402 11.60 32.36 17.53
CA GLN A 402 12.65 32.38 16.53
C GLN A 402 12.99 30.95 16.04
N LEU A 403 13.22 30.02 16.96
CA LEU A 403 13.54 28.63 16.63
C LEU A 403 12.37 27.93 15.93
N ALA A 404 11.11 28.23 16.30
CA ALA A 404 9.93 27.70 15.63
C ALA A 404 9.88 28.17 14.16
N PHE A 405 10.09 29.45 13.93
CA PHE A 405 10.09 30.04 12.61
C PHE A 405 11.23 29.47 11.74
N GLU A 406 12.45 29.44 12.26
CA GLU A 406 13.63 28.90 11.57
C GLU A 406 13.43 27.43 11.16
N ARG A 407 12.83 26.59 12.02
CA ARG A 407 12.56 25.19 11.70
C ARG A 407 11.53 25.01 10.58
N VAL A 408 10.57 25.92 10.53
CA VAL A 408 9.46 25.84 9.57
C VAL A 408 9.85 26.43 8.21
N THR A 409 10.58 27.56 8.20
CA THR A 409 10.88 28.30 6.98
C THR A 409 12.30 28.09 6.46
N GLY A 410 13.21 27.60 7.32
CA GLY A 410 14.65 27.45 6.98
C GLY A 410 15.45 28.76 7.06
N ARG A 411 14.83 29.87 7.44
CA ARG A 411 15.47 31.17 7.65
C ARG A 411 15.10 31.80 8.99
N GLY A 412 15.90 32.74 9.48
CA GLY A 412 15.53 33.54 10.64
C GLY A 412 14.39 34.51 10.33
N PRO A 413 13.53 34.83 11.33
CA PRO A 413 12.53 35.89 11.16
C PRO A 413 13.21 37.26 11.13
N SER A 414 12.67 38.19 10.34
CA SER A 414 13.00 39.61 10.44
C SER A 414 12.51 40.19 11.77
N ASP A 415 13.02 41.35 12.17
CA ASP A 415 12.59 42.02 13.42
C ASP A 415 11.07 42.27 13.43
N SER A 416 10.49 42.69 12.31
CA SER A 416 9.03 42.92 12.16
C SER A 416 8.23 41.62 12.29
N GLU A 417 8.69 40.53 11.67
CA GLU A 417 8.06 39.21 11.78
C GLU A 417 8.13 38.71 13.23
N LEU A 418 9.29 38.82 13.85
CA LEU A 418 9.49 38.37 15.22
C LEU A 418 8.60 39.13 16.21
N GLU A 419 8.42 40.44 16.02
CA GLU A 419 7.53 41.27 16.85
C GLU A 419 6.05 40.85 16.67
N GLN A 420 5.61 40.66 15.43
CA GLN A 420 4.24 40.22 15.13
C GLN A 420 3.95 38.83 15.69
N LEU A 421 4.87 37.89 15.53
CA LEU A 421 4.76 36.51 16.04
C LEU A 421 4.79 36.49 17.57
N SER A 422 5.59 37.36 18.20
CA SER A 422 5.63 37.50 19.66
C SER A 422 4.28 37.99 20.21
N ARG A 423 3.72 39.05 19.64
CA ARG A 423 2.39 39.56 20.01
C ARG A 423 1.28 38.51 19.80
N TYR A 424 1.38 37.73 18.72
CA TYR A 424 0.43 36.65 18.48
C TYR A 424 0.57 35.53 19.53
N ALA A 425 1.80 35.11 19.83
CA ALA A 425 2.06 34.05 20.82
C ALA A 425 1.66 34.45 22.24
N GLU A 426 1.84 35.73 22.63
CA GLU A 426 1.38 36.27 23.93
C GLU A 426 -0.16 36.17 24.05
N ARG A 427 -0.89 36.49 22.98
CA ARG A 427 -2.34 36.49 22.99
C ARG A 427 -2.95 35.11 22.88
N HIS A 428 -2.36 34.23 22.07
CA HIS A 428 -2.95 32.96 21.66
C HIS A 428 -2.18 31.73 22.12
N GLY A 429 -0.98 31.91 22.68
CA GLY A 429 -0.10 30.82 23.10
C GLY A 429 0.78 30.24 21.98
N LEU A 430 1.90 29.63 22.39
CA LEU A 430 2.91 29.09 21.48
C LEU A 430 2.37 27.98 20.57
N ALA A 431 1.46 27.11 21.06
CA ALA A 431 0.87 26.04 20.25
C ALA A 431 0.04 26.59 19.08
N ASN A 432 -0.71 27.67 19.30
CA ASN A 432 -1.45 28.33 18.21
C ASN A 432 -0.52 29.05 17.23
N LEU A 433 0.62 29.57 17.71
CA LEU A 433 1.65 30.06 16.81
C LEU A 433 2.23 28.93 15.94
N CYS A 434 2.61 27.81 16.52
CA CYS A 434 3.09 26.65 15.75
C CYS A 434 2.08 26.18 14.70
N ARG A 435 0.79 26.17 15.04
CA ARG A 435 -0.30 25.88 14.11
C ARG A 435 -0.38 26.87 12.97
N LEU A 436 -0.21 28.16 13.24
CA LEU A 436 -0.18 29.21 12.21
C LEU A 436 0.99 29.02 11.26
N LEU A 437 2.16 28.69 11.79
CA LEU A 437 3.38 28.47 11.01
C LEU A 437 3.23 27.33 9.99
N PHE A 438 2.47 26.26 10.28
CA PHE A 438 2.19 25.18 9.33
C PHE A 438 1.34 25.63 8.13
N ASN A 439 0.75 26.82 8.17
CA ASN A 439 -0.09 27.38 7.11
C ASN A 439 0.60 28.50 6.33
N LEU A 440 1.87 28.77 6.62
CA LEU A 440 2.65 29.74 5.87
C LEU A 440 2.93 29.23 4.43
N SER A 441 2.92 30.13 3.47
CA SER A 441 3.33 29.81 2.09
C SER A 441 4.75 29.25 2.06
N GLU A 442 5.69 29.82 2.80
CA GLU A 442 7.08 29.35 2.93
C GLU A 442 7.22 27.93 3.50
N PHE A 443 6.18 27.42 4.20
CA PHE A 443 6.16 26.03 4.66
C PHE A 443 5.58 25.07 3.63
N ILE A 444 4.63 25.56 2.81
CA ILE A 444 3.86 24.73 1.86
C ILE A 444 4.54 24.67 0.49
N PHE A 445 5.31 25.70 0.14
CA PHE A 445 6.02 25.79 -1.13
C PHE A 445 7.53 25.66 -0.93
N ILE A 446 8.18 25.08 -1.92
CA ILE A 446 9.62 25.07 -2.07
C ILE A 446 9.96 26.11 -3.16
N ASP A 447 10.80 27.05 -2.80
CA ASP A 447 11.40 28.06 -3.67
C ASP A 447 12.76 27.60 -4.18
#